data_cde1babdaf6d35deee5a8468ecd93cf7
#
_entry.id   cde1babdaf6d35deee5a8468ecd93cf7
#
_cell.length_a   1.000
_cell.length_b   1.000
_cell.length_c   1.000
_cell.angle_alpha   90.00
_cell.angle_beta   90.00
_cell.angle_gamma   90.00
#
_symmetry.space_group_name_H-M   'P 1'
#
loop_
_entity.id
_entity.type
_entity.pdbx_description
1 polymer ?
#
loop_
_entity_poly.entity_id
_entity_poly.type
_entity_poly.pdbx_seq_one_letter_code
_entity_poly.pdbx_strand_id
1 'polypeptide(L)'
;MAEIELRNISKRWGNFVGVNNVDLIIADKEFLVLLGPSGCGKTTTMRMVAGLEDVSEGQIIIGDQVVNDLDPKDRDVAMVFQSYALYPNLDVYENIRFPLKVRKIPQAEHHERVMKAAAMVELEEFLHRKPAELSGGQRQRVALARAIVRKPKVFLMDEPLSNLDAKLRVSTRAQIKNLSHELQVTTIYVTHDQVEAMTLADRVVVMNKGIVQQVGTPMDIYDNPTNTFVASFIGSPAMNLVKGVIADGVFSAGEMSITGFDNYADAPVTLGFRAEDASVDAAAATNCLTVYSLELLGDSTMVTAKLGDGLVSIKASKDYRTKIGDQFKVTIDAATCHLFHAETGERMTKASITLEGL
;
A
#
# COMPACT_ATOMS: atom_id res chain seq x y z
N MET A 1 -14.99 3.69 21.30
CA MET A 1 -14.64 3.12 20.00
C MET A 1 -14.05 4.25 19.17
N ALA A 2 -13.00 3.98 18.41
CA ALA A 2 -12.32 5.01 17.63
C ALA A 2 -12.45 4.71 16.11
N GLU A 3 -13.70 4.53 15.67
CA GLU A 3 -14.01 4.58 14.24
C GLU A 3 -13.62 5.96 13.68
N ILE A 4 -13.08 6.01 12.49
CA ILE A 4 -12.75 7.26 11.80
C ILE A 4 -13.57 7.30 10.51
N GLU A 5 -14.27 8.40 10.31
CA GLU A 5 -15.02 8.62 9.09
C GLU A 5 -14.54 9.90 8.40
N LEU A 6 -14.19 9.75 7.14
CA LEU A 6 -13.85 10.84 6.23
C LEU A 6 -15.03 11.01 5.29
N ARG A 7 -15.74 12.16 5.37
CA ARG A 7 -16.92 12.47 4.55
C ARG A 7 -16.59 13.53 3.53
N ASN A 8 -16.47 13.16 2.27
CA ASN A 8 -16.22 14.05 1.12
C ASN A 8 -15.04 15.00 1.36
N ILE A 9 -13.97 14.52 2.02
CA ILE A 9 -12.85 15.40 2.36
C ILE A 9 -12.05 15.79 1.13
N SER A 10 -11.78 17.07 1.01
CA SER A 10 -10.92 17.63 -0.03
C SER A 10 -9.90 18.60 0.55
N LYS A 11 -8.73 18.66 -0.08
CA LYS A 11 -7.68 19.64 0.22
C LYS A 11 -7.25 20.36 -1.04
N ARG A 12 -7.35 21.69 -1.00
CA ARG A 12 -6.97 22.58 -2.09
C ARG A 12 -5.99 23.63 -1.61
N TRP A 13 -5.02 23.97 -2.43
CA TRP A 13 -4.13 25.12 -2.27
C TRP A 13 -4.23 25.96 -3.55
N GLY A 14 -5.05 27.02 -3.51
CA GLY A 14 -5.40 27.75 -4.70
C GLY A 14 -6.03 26.83 -5.77
N ASN A 15 -5.41 26.75 -6.95
CA ASN A 15 -5.89 25.88 -8.04
C ASN A 15 -5.38 24.42 -7.94
N PHE A 16 -4.47 24.13 -7.03
CA PHE A 16 -3.94 22.77 -6.88
C PHE A 16 -4.83 21.96 -5.96
N VAL A 17 -5.25 20.77 -6.41
CA VAL A 17 -6.05 19.81 -5.65
C VAL A 17 -5.15 18.67 -5.21
N GLY A 18 -4.85 18.61 -3.92
CA GLY A 18 -3.99 17.56 -3.35
C GLY A 18 -4.75 16.32 -2.89
N VAL A 19 -6.01 16.52 -2.44
CA VAL A 19 -6.95 15.43 -2.07
C VAL A 19 -8.33 15.87 -2.60
N ASN A 20 -9.04 14.98 -3.25
CA ASN A 20 -10.30 15.28 -3.93
C ASN A 20 -11.38 14.27 -3.55
N ASN A 21 -12.36 14.73 -2.82
CA ASN A 21 -13.60 14.03 -2.49
C ASN A 21 -13.36 12.61 -1.97
N VAL A 22 -12.59 12.47 -0.89
CA VAL A 22 -12.33 11.17 -0.29
C VAL A 22 -13.41 10.85 0.73
N ASP A 23 -14.11 9.74 0.50
CA ASP A 23 -15.05 9.11 1.42
C ASP A 23 -14.47 7.79 1.90
N LEU A 24 -14.32 7.64 3.23
CA LEU A 24 -13.71 6.44 3.80
C LEU A 24 -14.16 6.26 5.25
N ILE A 25 -14.56 5.04 5.57
CA ILE A 25 -14.84 4.61 6.95
C ILE A 25 -13.73 3.62 7.35
N ILE A 26 -13.08 3.90 8.48
CA ILE A 26 -12.05 3.07 9.10
C ILE A 26 -12.63 2.53 10.40
N ALA A 27 -12.78 1.22 10.50
CA ALA A 27 -13.39 0.59 11.63
C ALA A 27 -12.53 0.70 12.91
N ASP A 28 -13.16 0.58 14.07
CA ASP A 28 -12.43 0.52 15.35
C ASP A 28 -11.42 -0.62 15.35
N LYS A 29 -10.17 -0.32 15.72
CA LYS A 29 -9.01 -1.25 15.77
C LYS A 29 -8.52 -1.75 14.41
N GLU A 30 -9.00 -1.22 13.31
CA GLU A 30 -8.54 -1.55 11.97
C GLU A 30 -7.13 -1.00 11.72
N PHE A 31 -6.30 -1.79 11.04
CA PHE A 31 -5.03 -1.34 10.48
C PHE A 31 -5.22 -1.00 9.00
N LEU A 32 -5.47 0.27 8.71
CA LEU A 32 -5.64 0.76 7.35
C LEU A 32 -4.32 1.28 6.78
N VAL A 33 -4.00 0.87 5.55
CA VAL A 33 -2.82 1.39 4.83
C VAL A 33 -3.25 2.28 3.67
N LEU A 34 -2.74 3.51 3.64
CA LEU A 34 -2.81 4.39 2.47
C LEU A 34 -1.59 4.13 1.60
N LEU A 35 -1.81 3.61 0.39
CA LEU A 35 -0.78 3.22 -0.57
C LEU A 35 -0.92 4.01 -1.87
N GLY A 36 0.18 4.34 -2.52
CA GLY A 36 0.18 5.04 -3.82
C GLY A 36 1.51 5.72 -4.13
N PRO A 37 1.69 6.26 -5.33
CA PRO A 37 2.91 6.95 -5.73
C PRO A 37 3.15 8.22 -4.89
N SER A 38 4.38 8.74 -4.94
CA SER A 38 4.72 9.99 -4.28
C SER A 38 3.85 11.14 -4.79
N GLY A 39 3.37 12.00 -3.86
CA GLY A 39 2.52 13.15 -4.20
C GLY A 39 1.05 12.82 -4.51
N CYS A 40 0.57 11.58 -4.30
CA CYS A 40 -0.83 11.22 -4.55
C CYS A 40 -1.83 11.61 -3.43
N GLY A 41 -1.40 12.28 -2.35
CA GLY A 41 -2.28 12.79 -1.32
C GLY A 41 -2.30 12.01 0.01
N LYS A 42 -1.60 10.89 0.16
CA LYS A 42 -1.59 10.03 1.37
C LYS A 42 -1.23 10.79 2.66
N THR A 43 -0.04 11.39 2.69
CA THR A 43 0.45 12.17 3.84
C THR A 43 -0.47 13.36 4.12
N THR A 44 -1.01 14.01 3.09
CA THR A 44 -1.98 15.11 3.23
C THR A 44 -3.25 14.63 3.92
N THR A 45 -3.82 13.50 3.47
CA THR A 45 -5.01 12.89 4.08
C THR A 45 -4.76 12.57 5.55
N MET A 46 -3.65 11.92 5.86
CA MET A 46 -3.29 11.60 7.24
C MET A 46 -3.05 12.85 8.09
N ARG A 47 -2.41 13.90 7.55
CA ARG A 47 -2.20 15.18 8.25
C ARG A 47 -3.51 15.91 8.53
N MET A 48 -4.50 15.82 7.65
CA MET A 48 -5.85 16.34 7.91
C MET A 48 -6.50 15.60 9.08
N VAL A 49 -6.37 14.28 9.17
CA VAL A 49 -6.85 13.50 10.34
C VAL A 49 -6.13 13.93 11.62
N ALA A 50 -4.81 14.16 11.54
CA ALA A 50 -4.00 14.63 12.69
C ALA A 50 -4.32 16.07 13.13
N GLY A 51 -5.02 16.86 12.30
CA GLY A 51 -5.22 18.30 12.51
C GLY A 51 -3.98 19.16 12.25
N LEU A 52 -3.01 18.60 11.53
CA LEU A 52 -1.78 19.31 11.10
C LEU A 52 -1.97 20.01 9.74
N GLU A 53 -3.09 19.75 9.09
CA GLU A 53 -3.52 20.37 7.84
C GLU A 53 -5.02 20.57 7.89
N ASP A 54 -5.51 21.74 7.50
CA ASP A 54 -6.93 22.03 7.48
C ASP A 54 -7.62 21.37 6.29
N VAL A 55 -8.85 20.91 6.50
CA VAL A 55 -9.72 20.40 5.45
C VAL A 55 -10.32 21.58 4.69
N SER A 56 -10.26 21.56 3.35
CA SER A 56 -10.90 22.60 2.52
C SER A 56 -12.40 22.38 2.38
N GLU A 57 -12.84 21.10 2.27
CA GLU A 57 -14.24 20.69 2.13
C GLU A 57 -14.43 19.36 2.83
N GLY A 58 -15.64 19.08 3.34
CA GLY A 58 -15.98 17.81 3.98
C GLY A 58 -15.74 17.81 5.49
N GLN A 59 -15.88 16.64 6.11
CA GLN A 59 -15.78 16.46 7.54
C GLN A 59 -14.95 15.24 7.92
N ILE A 60 -14.20 15.36 9.02
CA ILE A 60 -13.50 14.26 9.68
C ILE A 60 -14.17 14.01 11.03
N ILE A 61 -14.54 12.75 11.26
CA ILE A 61 -15.19 12.31 12.49
C ILE A 61 -14.31 11.25 13.13
N ILE A 62 -14.01 11.39 14.42
CA ILE A 62 -13.29 10.39 15.23
C ILE A 62 -14.18 9.98 16.39
N GLY A 63 -14.62 8.72 16.38
CA GLY A 63 -15.70 8.26 17.26
C GLY A 63 -16.99 9.01 16.93
N ASP A 64 -17.59 9.68 17.93
CA ASP A 64 -18.85 10.40 17.77
C ASP A 64 -18.63 11.92 17.55
N GLN A 65 -17.39 12.38 17.32
CA GLN A 65 -17.04 13.79 17.30
C GLN A 65 -16.48 14.24 15.95
N VAL A 66 -17.05 15.31 15.36
CA VAL A 66 -16.45 16.06 14.27
C VAL A 66 -15.20 16.80 14.81
N VAL A 67 -14.05 16.60 14.17
CA VAL A 67 -12.75 17.09 14.67
C VAL A 67 -12.14 18.20 13.83
N ASN A 68 -12.82 18.67 12.78
CA ASN A 68 -12.26 19.68 11.87
C ASN A 68 -11.66 20.89 12.58
N ASP A 69 -12.39 21.45 13.55
CA ASP A 69 -12.01 22.67 14.28
C ASP A 69 -11.21 22.40 15.57
N LEU A 70 -10.87 21.14 15.84
CA LEU A 70 -10.09 20.78 17.02
C LEU A 70 -8.60 20.89 16.76
N ASP A 71 -7.87 21.48 17.71
CA ASP A 71 -6.41 21.45 17.73
C ASP A 71 -5.87 20.00 17.70
N PRO A 72 -4.70 19.74 17.09
CA PRO A 72 -4.09 18.39 17.08
C PRO A 72 -3.97 17.72 18.45
N LYS A 73 -3.70 18.53 19.50
CA LYS A 73 -3.58 18.04 20.90
C LYS A 73 -4.88 17.46 21.47
N ASP A 74 -6.04 17.91 20.97
CA ASP A 74 -7.37 17.59 21.48
C ASP A 74 -8.06 16.46 20.70
N ARG A 75 -7.47 16.01 19.56
CA ARG A 75 -7.99 14.92 18.72
C ARG A 75 -7.70 13.50 19.25
N ASP A 76 -6.93 13.38 20.32
CA ASP A 76 -6.47 12.12 20.91
C ASP A 76 -5.78 11.15 19.93
N VAL A 77 -5.05 11.71 18.99
CA VAL A 77 -4.23 10.99 18.00
C VAL A 77 -2.75 11.01 18.38
N ALA A 78 -2.00 9.95 18.07
CA ALA A 78 -0.54 9.94 18.15
C ALA A 78 0.05 9.71 16.77
N MET A 79 1.10 10.48 16.43
CA MET A 79 1.72 10.41 15.11
C MET A 79 3.20 10.06 15.21
N VAL A 80 3.64 9.12 14.36
CA VAL A 80 5.04 8.81 14.08
C VAL A 80 5.38 9.41 12.73
N PHE A 81 6.33 10.34 12.72
CA PHE A 81 6.79 11.03 11.52
C PHE A 81 7.88 10.24 10.81
N GLN A 82 8.03 10.42 9.52
CA GLN A 82 9.08 9.83 8.68
C GLN A 82 10.49 10.15 9.22
N SER A 83 10.72 11.36 9.75
CA SER A 83 11.99 11.79 10.35
C SER A 83 12.16 11.35 11.81
N TYR A 84 11.18 10.58 12.36
CA TYR A 84 11.07 10.22 13.78
C TYR A 84 10.83 11.42 14.71
N ALA A 85 11.25 12.62 14.37
CA ALA A 85 11.11 13.89 15.11
C ALA A 85 11.47 13.76 16.59
N LEU A 86 12.57 13.07 16.91
CA LEU A 86 13.07 12.93 18.28
C LEU A 86 13.68 14.25 18.78
N TYR A 87 13.53 14.52 20.07
CA TYR A 87 14.17 15.64 20.74
C TYR A 87 15.67 15.33 20.94
N PRO A 88 16.59 15.98 20.21
CA PRO A 88 18.00 15.57 20.18
C PRO A 88 18.73 15.77 21.50
N ASN A 89 18.27 16.72 22.31
CA ASN A 89 18.87 17.07 23.60
C ASN A 89 18.38 16.21 24.77
N LEU A 90 17.30 15.45 24.56
CA LEU A 90 16.73 14.53 25.55
C LEU A 90 17.23 13.12 25.30
N ASP A 91 17.47 12.35 26.38
CA ASP A 91 17.71 10.92 26.28
C ASP A 91 16.43 10.15 25.86
N VAL A 92 16.53 8.82 25.67
CA VAL A 92 15.40 7.96 25.28
C VAL A 92 14.29 8.03 26.32
N TYR A 93 14.64 7.94 27.61
CA TYR A 93 13.65 7.98 28.69
C TYR A 93 12.85 9.29 28.65
N GLU A 94 13.49 10.44 28.56
CA GLU A 94 12.84 11.73 28.52
C GLU A 94 12.08 11.97 27.19
N ASN A 95 12.55 11.44 26.06
CA ASN A 95 11.80 11.44 24.79
C ASN A 95 10.46 10.72 24.96
N ILE A 96 10.45 9.52 25.56
CA ILE A 96 9.24 8.73 25.80
C ILE A 96 8.35 9.43 26.84
N ARG A 97 8.94 9.99 27.89
CA ARG A 97 8.24 10.66 28.99
C ARG A 97 7.59 11.98 28.61
N PHE A 98 8.14 12.70 27.61
CA PHE A 98 7.76 14.07 27.27
C PHE A 98 6.24 14.24 27.04
N PRO A 99 5.55 13.38 26.27
CA PRO A 99 4.09 13.47 26.09
C PRO A 99 3.29 13.40 27.38
N LEU A 100 3.75 12.66 28.38
CA LEU A 100 3.08 12.58 29.69
C LEU A 100 3.15 13.91 30.44
N LYS A 101 4.31 14.61 30.35
CA LYS A 101 4.47 15.95 30.92
C LYS A 101 3.53 16.96 30.26
N VAL A 102 3.45 16.95 28.91
CA VAL A 102 2.57 17.86 28.16
C VAL A 102 1.10 17.65 28.51
N ARG A 103 0.69 16.39 28.71
CA ARG A 103 -0.69 16.03 29.11
C ARG A 103 -0.96 16.18 30.62
N LYS A 104 0.03 16.68 31.40
CA LYS A 104 -0.09 16.87 32.86
C LYS A 104 -0.50 15.59 33.62
N ILE A 105 -0.05 14.43 33.13
CA ILE A 105 -0.23 13.15 33.85
C ILE A 105 0.55 13.23 35.18
N PRO A 106 0.03 12.65 36.29
CA PRO A 106 0.74 12.65 37.57
C PRO A 106 2.15 12.07 37.46
N GLN A 107 3.15 12.75 38.04
CA GLN A 107 4.55 12.36 37.92
C GLN A 107 4.82 10.94 38.45
N ALA A 108 4.07 10.51 39.45
CA ALA A 108 4.17 9.16 40.02
C ALA A 108 3.91 8.03 38.99
N GLU A 109 3.10 8.28 37.96
CA GLU A 109 2.77 7.31 36.93
C GLU A 109 3.80 7.27 35.78
N HIS A 110 4.67 8.29 35.67
CA HIS A 110 5.53 8.43 34.49
C HIS A 110 6.48 7.25 34.33
N HIS A 111 7.17 6.84 35.42
CA HIS A 111 8.18 5.79 35.34
C HIS A 111 7.59 4.45 34.87
N GLU A 112 6.49 4.02 35.47
CA GLU A 112 5.82 2.78 35.11
C GLU A 112 5.39 2.79 33.64
N ARG A 113 4.75 3.89 33.19
CA ARG A 113 4.28 4.03 31.79
C ARG A 113 5.42 4.06 30.80
N VAL A 114 6.53 4.76 31.11
CA VAL A 114 7.73 4.81 30.26
C VAL A 114 8.39 3.43 30.17
N MET A 115 8.57 2.72 31.30
CA MET A 115 9.15 1.40 31.30
C MET A 115 8.30 0.40 30.51
N LYS A 116 6.97 0.44 30.68
CA LYS A 116 6.06 -0.40 29.90
C LYS A 116 6.17 -0.13 28.40
N ALA A 117 6.17 1.15 27.98
CA ALA A 117 6.30 1.51 26.58
C ALA A 117 7.68 1.14 26.00
N ALA A 118 8.74 1.26 26.79
CA ALA A 118 10.09 0.88 26.39
C ALA A 118 10.22 -0.66 26.21
N ALA A 119 9.65 -1.43 27.13
CA ALA A 119 9.64 -2.90 27.03
C ALA A 119 8.91 -3.41 25.79
N MET A 120 7.77 -2.82 25.42
CA MET A 120 7.00 -3.19 24.21
C MET A 120 7.80 -3.07 22.92
N VAL A 121 8.86 -2.25 22.90
CA VAL A 121 9.72 -2.00 21.73
C VAL A 121 11.19 -2.33 21.98
N GLU A 122 11.51 -3.09 23.04
CA GLU A 122 12.85 -3.58 23.37
C GLU A 122 13.89 -2.44 23.50
N LEU A 123 13.60 -1.42 24.32
CA LEU A 123 14.45 -0.24 24.51
C LEU A 123 15.00 -0.10 25.93
N GLU A 124 14.79 -1.05 26.85
CA GLU A 124 15.13 -0.91 28.26
C GLU A 124 16.63 -0.61 28.48
N GLU A 125 17.51 -1.23 27.68
CA GLU A 125 18.96 -1.03 27.80
C GLU A 125 19.44 0.32 27.21
N PHE A 126 18.58 1.02 26.47
CA PHE A 126 18.94 2.24 25.75
C PHE A 126 18.40 3.52 26.38
N LEU A 127 17.69 3.43 27.50
CA LEU A 127 16.95 4.56 28.11
C LEU A 127 17.77 5.79 28.39
N HIS A 128 19.07 5.65 28.71
CA HIS A 128 19.97 6.75 29.03
C HIS A 128 20.76 7.30 27.83
N ARG A 129 20.57 6.71 26.63
CA ARG A 129 21.25 7.16 25.42
C ARG A 129 20.52 8.35 24.79
N LYS A 130 21.28 9.20 24.11
CA LYS A 130 20.73 10.28 23.26
C LYS A 130 20.44 9.77 21.84
N PRO A 131 19.54 10.42 21.08
CA PRO A 131 19.20 10.02 19.71
C PRO A 131 20.41 9.88 18.77
N ALA A 132 21.46 10.68 18.96
CA ALA A 132 22.70 10.60 18.16
C ALA A 132 23.49 9.29 18.37
N GLU A 133 23.29 8.63 19.51
CA GLU A 133 23.99 7.38 19.89
C GLU A 133 23.20 6.13 19.47
N LEU A 134 22.08 6.30 18.76
CA LEU A 134 21.17 5.22 18.38
C LEU A 134 21.27 4.90 16.89
N SER A 135 21.08 3.64 16.55
CA SER A 135 20.86 3.21 15.17
C SER A 135 19.51 3.73 14.61
N GLY A 136 19.31 3.66 13.29
CA GLY A 136 18.04 4.05 12.65
C GLY A 136 16.84 3.34 13.25
N GLY A 137 16.92 2.01 13.41
CA GLY A 137 15.83 1.23 14.02
C GLY A 137 15.60 1.52 15.48
N GLN A 138 16.65 1.80 16.25
CA GLN A 138 16.50 2.24 17.64
C GLN A 138 15.79 3.59 17.72
N ARG A 139 16.16 4.57 16.89
CA ARG A 139 15.46 5.86 16.81
C ARG A 139 13.98 5.71 16.46
N GLN A 140 13.67 4.83 15.51
CA GLN A 140 12.28 4.52 15.17
C GLN A 140 11.51 3.92 16.36
N ARG A 141 12.10 2.93 17.05
CA ARG A 141 11.49 2.33 18.25
C ARG A 141 11.25 3.37 19.35
N VAL A 142 12.14 4.34 19.53
CA VAL A 142 11.90 5.47 20.44
C VAL A 142 10.69 6.30 20.01
N ALA A 143 10.53 6.58 18.71
CA ALA A 143 9.37 7.31 18.19
C ALA A 143 8.06 6.53 18.41
N LEU A 144 8.08 5.22 18.22
CA LEU A 144 6.96 4.33 18.53
C LEU A 144 6.62 4.36 20.03
N ALA A 145 7.59 4.15 20.92
CA ALA A 145 7.39 4.18 22.37
C ALA A 145 6.81 5.54 22.84
N ARG A 146 7.31 6.65 22.29
CA ARG A 146 6.80 8.00 22.56
C ARG A 146 5.34 8.17 22.15
N ALA A 147 4.91 7.52 21.09
CA ALA A 147 3.53 7.54 20.63
C ALA A 147 2.63 6.64 21.50
N ILE A 148 3.10 5.44 21.85
CA ILE A 148 2.38 4.41 22.63
C ILE A 148 2.12 4.86 24.07
N VAL A 149 3.09 5.53 24.72
CA VAL A 149 3.03 5.91 26.14
C VAL A 149 1.77 6.71 26.48
N ARG A 150 1.18 7.36 25.48
CA ARG A 150 -0.03 8.17 25.59
C ARG A 150 -1.31 7.36 25.61
N LYS A 151 -1.30 6.09 25.18
CA LYS A 151 -2.50 5.27 24.90
C LYS A 151 -3.50 6.02 24.01
N PRO A 152 -3.12 6.42 22.78
CA PRO A 152 -3.99 7.21 21.92
C PRO A 152 -5.18 6.38 21.44
N LYS A 153 -6.26 7.05 21.01
CA LYS A 153 -7.39 6.39 20.34
C LYS A 153 -7.06 6.03 18.89
N VAL A 154 -6.22 6.83 18.24
CA VAL A 154 -5.81 6.65 16.84
C VAL A 154 -4.29 6.75 16.72
N PHE A 155 -3.71 5.85 15.96
CA PHE A 155 -2.27 5.78 15.68
C PHE A 155 -2.02 6.12 14.21
N LEU A 156 -1.21 7.15 13.96
CA LEU A 156 -0.89 7.64 12.63
C LEU A 156 0.59 7.42 12.36
N MET A 157 0.95 6.77 11.25
CA MET A 157 2.34 6.45 10.90
C MET A 157 2.65 6.93 9.48
N ASP A 158 3.52 7.95 9.35
CA ASP A 158 3.93 8.52 8.06
C ASP A 158 5.25 7.92 7.60
N GLU A 159 5.20 6.94 6.70
CA GLU A 159 6.36 6.23 6.13
C GLU A 159 7.43 5.84 7.17
N PRO A 160 7.06 5.17 8.28
CA PRO A 160 7.96 5.01 9.41
C PRO A 160 9.16 4.11 9.10
N LEU A 161 9.13 3.29 8.04
CA LEU A 161 10.19 2.36 7.66
C LEU A 161 11.08 2.86 6.52
N SER A 162 10.77 4.01 5.91
CA SER A 162 11.46 4.50 4.69
C SER A 162 12.97 4.72 4.89
N ASN A 163 13.40 5.10 6.08
CA ASN A 163 14.80 5.41 6.41
C ASN A 163 15.60 4.21 6.96
N LEU A 164 15.06 2.97 6.85
CA LEU A 164 15.70 1.75 7.33
C LEU A 164 16.28 0.95 6.17
N ASP A 165 17.39 0.24 6.44
CA ASP A 165 17.91 -0.79 5.53
C ASP A 165 16.94 -1.97 5.37
N ALA A 166 17.10 -2.77 4.32
CA ALA A 166 16.19 -3.85 3.95
C ALA A 166 16.01 -4.89 5.07
N LYS A 167 17.10 -5.29 5.75
CA LYS A 167 17.07 -6.31 6.81
C LYS A 167 16.30 -5.79 8.03
N LEU A 168 16.59 -4.57 8.44
CA LEU A 168 15.95 -3.92 9.58
C LEU A 168 14.47 -3.63 9.29
N ARG A 169 14.12 -3.28 8.04
CA ARG A 169 12.74 -3.07 7.61
C ARG A 169 11.88 -4.31 7.80
N VAL A 170 12.39 -5.51 7.47
CA VAL A 170 11.65 -6.77 7.64
C VAL A 170 11.34 -7.04 9.12
N SER A 171 12.35 -6.93 10.01
CA SER A 171 12.15 -7.18 11.45
C SER A 171 11.23 -6.14 12.09
N THR A 172 11.38 -4.87 11.74
CA THR A 172 10.56 -3.80 12.31
C THR A 172 9.11 -3.84 11.83
N ARG A 173 8.86 -4.29 10.59
CA ARG A 173 7.51 -4.54 10.09
C ARG A 173 6.76 -5.55 10.95
N ALA A 174 7.41 -6.68 11.26
CA ALA A 174 6.84 -7.69 12.14
C ALA A 174 6.54 -7.12 13.55
N GLN A 175 7.45 -6.29 14.09
CA GLN A 175 7.23 -5.62 15.38
C GLN A 175 6.03 -4.67 15.34
N ILE A 176 5.87 -3.86 14.27
CA ILE A 176 4.72 -2.95 14.11
C ILE A 176 3.39 -3.74 14.04
N LYS A 177 3.35 -4.85 13.29
CA LYS A 177 2.15 -5.70 13.19
C LYS A 177 1.75 -6.26 14.56
N ASN A 178 2.71 -6.82 15.30
CA ASN A 178 2.46 -7.35 16.64
C ASN A 178 2.03 -6.27 17.61
N LEU A 179 2.70 -5.11 17.57
CA LEU A 179 2.38 -3.96 18.41
C LEU A 179 0.96 -3.44 18.19
N SER A 180 0.54 -3.30 16.93
CA SER A 180 -0.83 -2.88 16.60
C SER A 180 -1.86 -3.88 17.11
N HIS A 181 -1.59 -5.19 16.96
CA HIS A 181 -2.45 -6.25 17.48
C HIS A 181 -2.53 -6.22 19.01
N GLU A 182 -1.41 -5.98 19.71
CA GLU A 182 -1.38 -5.91 21.18
C GLU A 182 -2.09 -4.65 21.71
N LEU A 183 -1.91 -3.51 21.04
CA LEU A 183 -2.49 -2.24 21.47
C LEU A 183 -3.98 -2.13 21.17
N GLN A 184 -4.50 -2.86 20.18
CA GLN A 184 -5.91 -2.79 19.75
C GLN A 184 -6.35 -1.34 19.46
N VAL A 185 -5.55 -0.58 18.74
CA VAL A 185 -5.76 0.83 18.40
C VAL A 185 -5.95 1.00 16.90
N THR A 186 -6.95 1.77 16.50
CA THR A 186 -7.18 2.11 15.09
C THR A 186 -5.95 2.80 14.50
N THR A 187 -5.42 2.26 13.41
CA THR A 187 -4.15 2.68 12.84
C THR A 187 -4.31 3.11 11.38
N ILE A 188 -3.81 4.30 11.03
CA ILE A 188 -3.60 4.74 9.65
C ILE A 188 -2.11 4.74 9.38
N TYR A 189 -1.70 3.95 8.41
CA TYR A 189 -0.31 3.79 8.00
C TYR A 189 -0.13 4.28 6.56
N VAL A 190 0.81 5.17 6.34
CA VAL A 190 1.16 5.68 5.00
C VAL A 190 2.43 5.02 4.53
N THR A 191 2.42 4.50 3.31
CA THR A 191 3.61 3.96 2.66
C THR A 191 3.51 4.07 1.13
N HIS A 192 4.66 3.97 0.47
CA HIS A 192 4.77 3.72 -0.96
C HIS A 192 5.30 2.29 -1.24
N ASP A 193 5.63 1.52 -0.20
CA ASP A 193 6.11 0.13 -0.29
C ASP A 193 4.93 -0.84 -0.29
N GLN A 194 4.78 -1.55 -1.41
CA GLN A 194 3.69 -2.53 -1.58
C GLN A 194 3.80 -3.70 -0.61
N VAL A 195 5.04 -4.14 -0.28
CA VAL A 195 5.25 -5.26 0.64
C VAL A 195 4.79 -4.89 2.05
N GLU A 196 4.98 -3.63 2.46
CA GLU A 196 4.43 -3.13 3.72
C GLU A 196 2.90 -3.16 3.71
N ALA A 197 2.27 -2.65 2.65
CA ALA A 197 0.83 -2.65 2.51
C ALA A 197 0.24 -4.07 2.53
N MET A 198 0.79 -4.98 1.73
CA MET A 198 0.31 -6.36 1.63
C MET A 198 0.47 -7.17 2.93
N THR A 199 1.47 -6.83 3.78
CA THR A 199 1.75 -7.60 5.00
C THR A 199 1.15 -7.01 6.27
N LEU A 200 0.98 -5.69 6.34
CA LEU A 200 0.51 -5.02 7.54
C LEU A 200 -1.01 -4.81 7.56
N ALA A 201 -1.59 -4.49 6.41
CA ALA A 201 -2.96 -4.00 6.33
C ALA A 201 -4.03 -5.07 6.62
N ASP A 202 -5.10 -4.64 7.27
CA ASP A 202 -6.40 -5.30 7.20
C ASP A 202 -7.13 -4.85 5.92
N ARG A 203 -7.07 -3.53 5.60
CA ARG A 203 -7.48 -2.96 4.32
C ARG A 203 -6.44 -1.98 3.78
N VAL A 204 -6.33 -1.95 2.45
CA VAL A 204 -5.49 -1.02 1.69
C VAL A 204 -6.37 -0.05 0.92
N VAL A 205 -6.02 1.22 0.96
CA VAL A 205 -6.58 2.29 0.12
C VAL A 205 -5.52 2.67 -0.89
N VAL A 206 -5.74 2.33 -2.15
CA VAL A 206 -4.85 2.74 -3.25
C VAL A 206 -5.25 4.13 -3.72
N MET A 207 -4.32 5.08 -3.66
CA MET A 207 -4.55 6.47 -4.04
C MET A 207 -3.72 6.87 -5.26
N ASN A 208 -4.31 7.68 -6.13
CA ASN A 208 -3.61 8.30 -7.25
C ASN A 208 -4.15 9.70 -7.51
N LYS A 209 -3.28 10.69 -7.66
CA LYS A 209 -3.63 12.10 -7.98
C LYS A 209 -4.74 12.67 -7.10
N GLY A 210 -4.68 12.41 -5.79
CA GLY A 210 -5.65 12.89 -4.80
C GLY A 210 -6.96 12.11 -4.72
N ILE A 211 -7.12 11.05 -5.50
CA ILE A 211 -8.36 10.27 -5.61
C ILE A 211 -8.11 8.84 -5.13
N VAL A 212 -9.06 8.26 -4.42
CA VAL A 212 -9.09 6.84 -4.07
C VAL A 212 -9.43 6.03 -5.34
N GLN A 213 -8.55 5.11 -5.70
CA GLN A 213 -8.71 4.23 -6.86
C GLN A 213 -9.42 2.92 -6.49
N GLN A 214 -9.06 2.36 -5.34
CA GLN A 214 -9.64 1.12 -4.82
C GLN A 214 -9.43 1.03 -3.32
N VAL A 215 -10.40 0.41 -2.63
CA VAL A 215 -10.33 0.03 -1.21
C VAL A 215 -10.69 -1.45 -1.11
N GLY A 216 -9.88 -2.23 -0.41
CA GLY A 216 -10.12 -3.67 -0.22
C GLY A 216 -9.07 -4.31 0.67
N THR A 217 -9.21 -5.61 0.92
CA THR A 217 -8.14 -6.39 1.55
C THR A 217 -6.91 -6.43 0.63
N PRO A 218 -5.70 -6.70 1.15
CA PRO A 218 -4.52 -6.86 0.30
C PRO A 218 -4.74 -7.82 -0.86
N MET A 219 -5.38 -8.98 -0.62
CA MET A 219 -5.65 -9.97 -1.66
C MET A 219 -6.68 -9.47 -2.69
N ASP A 220 -7.74 -8.76 -2.27
CA ASP A 220 -8.70 -8.16 -3.21
C ASP A 220 -8.01 -7.17 -4.17
N ILE A 221 -7.11 -6.34 -3.64
CA ILE A 221 -6.36 -5.37 -4.45
C ILE A 221 -5.45 -6.07 -5.46
N TYR A 222 -4.83 -7.18 -5.05
CA TYR A 222 -3.91 -7.96 -5.90
C TYR A 222 -4.66 -8.78 -6.96
N ASP A 223 -5.68 -9.54 -6.53
CA ASP A 223 -6.40 -10.50 -7.39
C ASP A 223 -7.49 -9.82 -8.22
N ASN A 224 -8.07 -8.72 -7.73
CA ASN A 224 -9.23 -8.07 -8.33
C ASN A 224 -9.04 -6.56 -8.53
N PRO A 225 -7.99 -6.12 -9.27
CA PRO A 225 -7.77 -4.71 -9.53
C PRO A 225 -8.95 -4.11 -10.30
N THR A 226 -9.44 -2.94 -9.87
CA THR A 226 -10.60 -2.27 -10.47
C THR A 226 -10.27 -1.55 -11.76
N ASN A 227 -9.00 -1.23 -11.99
CA ASN A 227 -8.55 -0.54 -13.20
C ASN A 227 -7.08 -0.85 -13.53
N THR A 228 -6.63 -0.44 -14.69
CA THR A 228 -5.27 -0.64 -15.18
C THR A 228 -4.21 0.05 -14.31
N PHE A 229 -4.55 1.16 -13.64
CA PHE A 229 -3.64 1.82 -12.71
C PHE A 229 -3.35 0.90 -11.51
N VAL A 230 -4.37 0.39 -10.84
CA VAL A 230 -4.20 -0.53 -9.70
C VAL A 230 -3.47 -1.80 -10.13
N ALA A 231 -3.87 -2.38 -11.27
CA ALA A 231 -3.25 -3.58 -11.84
C ALA A 231 -1.74 -3.40 -12.08
N SER A 232 -1.34 -2.26 -12.64
CA SER A 232 0.06 -1.97 -12.94
C SER A 232 0.84 -1.44 -11.73
N PHE A 233 0.17 -0.88 -10.73
CA PHE A 233 0.81 -0.35 -9.55
C PHE A 233 1.09 -1.44 -8.51
N ILE A 234 0.26 -2.47 -8.41
CA ILE A 234 0.38 -3.55 -7.43
C ILE A 234 1.04 -4.79 -8.05
N GLY A 235 2.03 -5.32 -7.34
CA GLY A 235 2.80 -6.51 -7.75
C GLY A 235 4.23 -6.17 -8.14
N SER A 236 5.13 -7.13 -7.96
CA SER A 236 6.53 -7.06 -8.38
C SER A 236 6.95 -8.40 -8.98
N PRO A 237 6.95 -8.51 -10.32
CA PRO A 237 6.67 -7.44 -11.29
C PRO A 237 5.20 -7.00 -11.31
N ALA A 238 4.97 -5.84 -11.91
CA ALA A 238 3.63 -5.34 -12.18
C ALA A 238 2.83 -6.30 -13.10
N MET A 239 1.50 -6.22 -13.08
CA MET A 239 0.66 -6.97 -14.02
C MET A 239 1.03 -6.60 -15.46
N ASN A 240 1.21 -7.60 -16.32
CA ASN A 240 1.35 -7.37 -17.75
C ASN A 240 0.04 -6.79 -18.29
N LEU A 241 0.11 -5.69 -19.02
CA LEU A 241 -1.04 -5.04 -19.66
C LEU A 241 -0.79 -5.00 -21.17
N VAL A 242 -1.59 -5.78 -21.90
CA VAL A 242 -1.43 -5.98 -23.36
C VAL A 242 -2.66 -5.44 -24.06
N LYS A 243 -2.48 -4.43 -24.91
CA LYS A 243 -3.56 -3.92 -25.75
C LYS A 243 -3.81 -4.85 -26.92
N GLY A 244 -5.06 -5.21 -27.15
CA GLY A 244 -5.48 -6.12 -28.22
C GLY A 244 -6.96 -6.02 -28.54
N VAL A 245 -7.48 -7.00 -29.22
CA VAL A 245 -8.87 -7.09 -29.62
C VAL A 245 -9.41 -8.48 -29.26
N ILE A 246 -10.62 -8.52 -28.74
CA ILE A 246 -11.39 -9.76 -28.65
C ILE A 246 -12.25 -9.84 -29.91
N ALA A 247 -12.20 -10.98 -30.60
CA ALA A 247 -13.08 -11.34 -31.71
C ALA A 247 -13.37 -12.84 -31.64
N ASP A 248 -14.65 -13.24 -31.77
CA ASP A 248 -15.11 -14.65 -31.73
C ASP A 248 -14.55 -15.41 -30.51
N GLY A 249 -14.53 -14.80 -29.32
CA GLY A 249 -14.05 -15.43 -28.08
C GLY A 249 -12.52 -15.57 -27.99
N VAL A 250 -11.76 -14.95 -28.90
CA VAL A 250 -10.30 -15.02 -28.96
C VAL A 250 -9.72 -13.62 -28.74
N PHE A 251 -8.85 -13.48 -27.74
CA PHE A 251 -8.02 -12.28 -27.61
C PHE A 251 -6.81 -12.39 -28.54
N SER A 252 -6.52 -11.33 -29.27
CA SER A 252 -5.38 -11.25 -30.20
C SER A 252 -4.59 -9.95 -30.03
N ALA A 253 -3.26 -10.07 -29.95
CA ALA A 253 -2.32 -8.95 -29.89
C ALA A 253 -0.98 -9.33 -30.49
N GLY A 254 -0.68 -8.86 -31.70
CA GLY A 254 0.51 -9.27 -32.45
C GLY A 254 0.58 -10.78 -32.63
N GLU A 255 1.63 -11.42 -32.10
CA GLU A 255 1.83 -12.88 -32.18
C GLU A 255 1.14 -13.64 -31.03
N MET A 256 0.50 -12.94 -30.07
CA MET A 256 -0.21 -13.54 -28.95
C MET A 256 -1.67 -13.80 -29.32
N SER A 257 -2.15 -15.02 -29.01
CA SER A 257 -3.54 -15.41 -29.16
C SER A 257 -3.97 -16.26 -27.94
N ILE A 258 -5.08 -15.88 -27.29
CA ILE A 258 -5.62 -16.59 -26.12
C ILE A 258 -7.11 -16.80 -26.34
N THR A 259 -7.56 -18.06 -26.29
CA THR A 259 -8.97 -18.48 -26.42
C THR A 259 -9.64 -18.54 -25.05
N GLY A 260 -10.98 -18.47 -25.00
CA GLY A 260 -11.77 -18.63 -23.77
C GLY A 260 -12.46 -17.35 -23.31
N PHE A 261 -12.64 -16.38 -24.20
CA PHE A 261 -13.37 -15.14 -23.94
C PHE A 261 -14.75 -15.10 -24.61
N ASP A 262 -15.37 -16.26 -24.86
CA ASP A 262 -16.68 -16.40 -25.52
C ASP A 262 -17.82 -15.60 -24.87
N ASN A 263 -17.66 -15.25 -23.58
CA ASN A 263 -18.63 -14.48 -22.82
C ASN A 263 -18.44 -12.97 -22.96
N TYR A 264 -17.53 -12.51 -23.80
CA TYR A 264 -17.23 -11.10 -24.02
C TYR A 264 -17.55 -10.70 -25.47
N ALA A 265 -18.12 -9.51 -25.64
CA ALA A 265 -18.37 -8.95 -26.97
C ALA A 265 -17.06 -8.59 -27.68
N ASP A 266 -17.09 -8.62 -29.00
CA ASP A 266 -15.98 -8.18 -29.84
C ASP A 266 -15.68 -6.71 -29.60
N ALA A 267 -14.49 -6.43 -29.10
CA ALA A 267 -14.09 -5.08 -28.75
C ALA A 267 -12.57 -4.93 -28.63
N PRO A 268 -12.03 -3.72 -28.79
CA PRO A 268 -10.67 -3.40 -28.35
C PRO A 268 -10.61 -3.40 -26.82
N VAL A 269 -9.65 -4.13 -26.26
CA VAL A 269 -9.48 -4.28 -24.80
C VAL A 269 -8.01 -4.18 -24.41
N THR A 270 -7.76 -3.96 -23.13
CA THR A 270 -6.46 -4.22 -22.50
C THR A 270 -6.57 -5.50 -21.67
N LEU A 271 -5.82 -6.52 -22.04
CA LEU A 271 -5.72 -7.76 -21.28
C LEU A 271 -4.64 -7.63 -20.22
N GLY A 272 -4.97 -8.01 -18.97
CA GLY A 272 -4.06 -8.07 -17.84
C GLY A 272 -3.82 -9.52 -17.40
N PHE A 273 -2.57 -9.89 -17.14
CA PHE A 273 -2.20 -11.16 -16.50
C PHE A 273 -0.95 -10.99 -15.63
N ARG A 274 -0.88 -11.75 -14.54
CA ARG A 274 0.30 -11.73 -13.67
C ARG A 274 1.43 -12.56 -14.29
N ALA A 275 2.69 -12.20 -13.95
CA ALA A 275 3.86 -12.91 -14.47
C ALA A 275 3.90 -14.40 -14.07
N GLU A 276 3.37 -14.72 -12.90
CA GLU A 276 3.26 -16.07 -12.34
C GLU A 276 2.13 -16.91 -12.93
N ASP A 277 1.13 -16.29 -13.57
CA ASP A 277 -0.01 -16.98 -14.21
C ASP A 277 0.35 -17.51 -15.60
N ALA A 278 1.48 -17.06 -16.14
CA ALA A 278 1.99 -17.56 -17.43
C ALA A 278 2.97 -18.72 -17.23
N SER A 279 2.81 -19.78 -18.02
CA SER A 279 3.68 -20.96 -17.99
C SER A 279 4.57 -21.00 -19.24
N VAL A 280 5.88 -21.31 -19.04
CA VAL A 280 6.85 -21.45 -20.12
C VAL A 280 6.96 -22.90 -20.58
N ASP A 281 7.15 -23.11 -21.89
CA ASP A 281 7.40 -24.41 -22.55
C ASP A 281 6.43 -25.53 -22.16
N ALA A 282 5.19 -25.18 -21.78
CA ALA A 282 4.15 -26.17 -21.56
C ALA A 282 3.81 -26.93 -22.88
N ALA A 283 3.45 -28.19 -22.78
CA ALA A 283 3.18 -29.04 -23.97
C ALA A 283 2.05 -28.49 -24.88
N ALA A 284 1.11 -27.72 -24.29
CA ALA A 284 0.00 -27.08 -25.00
C ALA A 284 0.24 -25.62 -25.36
N ALA A 285 1.47 -25.13 -25.24
CA ALA A 285 1.77 -23.72 -25.48
C ALA A 285 1.61 -23.32 -26.94
N THR A 286 0.79 -22.30 -27.18
CA THR A 286 0.44 -21.82 -28.53
C THR A 286 1.17 -20.53 -28.90
N ASN A 287 1.55 -19.71 -27.91
CA ASN A 287 2.20 -18.43 -28.16
C ASN A 287 3.72 -18.61 -28.16
N CYS A 288 4.39 -18.11 -29.20
CA CYS A 288 5.86 -18.14 -29.33
C CYS A 288 6.40 -16.72 -29.21
N LEU A 289 7.19 -16.46 -28.18
CA LEU A 289 7.75 -15.14 -27.91
C LEU A 289 9.28 -15.16 -27.95
N THR A 290 9.90 -14.01 -28.21
CA THR A 290 11.36 -13.87 -28.24
C THR A 290 11.85 -13.24 -26.93
N VAL A 291 12.84 -13.87 -26.30
CA VAL A 291 13.47 -13.36 -25.06
C VAL A 291 14.14 -12.02 -25.32
N TYR A 292 13.70 -10.99 -24.60
CA TYR A 292 14.30 -9.67 -24.60
C TYR A 292 15.33 -9.51 -23.49
N SER A 293 14.99 -9.94 -22.25
CA SER A 293 15.92 -9.97 -21.13
C SER A 293 15.64 -11.17 -20.21
N LEU A 294 16.64 -11.51 -19.40
CA LEU A 294 16.58 -12.60 -18.44
C LEU A 294 17.22 -12.16 -17.13
N GLU A 295 16.48 -12.34 -16.02
CA GLU A 295 16.95 -12.01 -14.68
C GLU A 295 16.85 -13.24 -13.76
N LEU A 296 17.98 -13.63 -13.17
CA LEU A 296 18.06 -14.75 -12.22
C LEU A 296 17.88 -14.19 -10.81
N LEU A 297 16.69 -14.36 -10.22
CA LEU A 297 16.35 -13.80 -8.91
C LEU A 297 16.73 -14.70 -7.73
N GLY A 298 17.18 -15.93 -8.03
CA GLY A 298 17.58 -16.92 -7.02
C GLY A 298 16.46 -17.92 -6.68
N ASP A 299 15.26 -17.47 -6.41
CA ASP A 299 14.06 -18.30 -6.21
C ASP A 299 13.29 -18.57 -7.50
N SER A 300 13.49 -17.73 -8.51
CA SER A 300 12.80 -17.75 -9.79
C SER A 300 13.68 -17.16 -10.89
N THR A 301 13.27 -17.36 -12.13
CA THR A 301 13.86 -16.72 -13.33
C THR A 301 12.80 -15.82 -13.94
N MET A 302 13.09 -14.53 -14.06
CA MET A 302 12.21 -13.59 -14.75
C MET A 302 12.61 -13.53 -16.22
N VAL A 303 11.67 -13.88 -17.10
CA VAL A 303 11.84 -13.81 -18.55
C VAL A 303 11.02 -12.65 -19.07
N THR A 304 11.66 -11.65 -19.65
CA THR A 304 10.95 -10.56 -20.35
C THR A 304 10.99 -10.81 -21.84
N ALA A 305 9.86 -10.73 -22.50
CA ALA A 305 9.71 -10.93 -23.94
C ALA A 305 9.11 -9.70 -24.62
N LYS A 306 9.41 -9.52 -25.89
CA LYS A 306 8.75 -8.52 -26.74
C LYS A 306 7.40 -9.03 -27.22
N LEU A 307 6.39 -8.16 -27.17
CA LEU A 307 5.08 -8.39 -27.73
C LEU A 307 4.57 -7.09 -28.38
N GLY A 308 4.57 -7.04 -29.70
CA GLY A 308 4.35 -5.79 -30.42
C GLY A 308 5.35 -4.72 -30.01
N ASP A 309 4.85 -3.53 -29.65
CA ASP A 309 5.69 -2.42 -29.14
C ASP A 309 5.92 -2.49 -27.61
N GLY A 310 5.34 -3.48 -26.93
CA GLY A 310 5.42 -3.65 -25.47
C GLY A 310 6.37 -4.76 -25.03
N LEU A 311 6.49 -4.89 -23.70
CA LEU A 311 7.20 -5.97 -23.03
C LEU A 311 6.25 -6.70 -22.10
N VAL A 312 6.39 -8.02 -22.02
CA VAL A 312 5.69 -8.88 -21.06
C VAL A 312 6.70 -9.65 -20.22
N SER A 313 6.44 -9.71 -18.92
CA SER A 313 7.30 -10.41 -17.95
C SER A 313 6.64 -11.70 -17.51
N ILE A 314 7.40 -12.80 -17.48
CA ILE A 314 6.92 -14.14 -17.13
C ILE A 314 7.83 -14.70 -16.05
N LYS A 315 7.24 -15.17 -14.96
CA LYS A 315 7.99 -15.77 -13.85
C LYS A 315 8.11 -17.28 -14.05
N ALA A 316 9.28 -17.71 -14.53
CA ALA A 316 9.61 -19.11 -14.73
C ALA A 316 10.26 -19.74 -13.48
N SER A 317 10.39 -21.07 -13.44
CA SER A 317 11.10 -21.76 -12.36
C SER A 317 12.54 -21.28 -12.23
N LYS A 318 13.13 -21.41 -11.04
CA LYS A 318 14.54 -21.02 -10.79
C LYS A 318 15.55 -21.75 -11.69
N ASP A 319 15.18 -22.93 -12.19
CA ASP A 319 16.04 -23.78 -13.02
C ASP A 319 15.83 -23.55 -14.53
N TYR A 320 14.87 -22.70 -14.91
CA TYR A 320 14.63 -22.35 -16.31
C TYR A 320 15.85 -21.60 -16.88
N ARG A 321 16.31 -22.05 -18.05
CA ARG A 321 17.47 -21.44 -18.74
C ARG A 321 17.15 -21.22 -20.20
N THR A 322 17.40 -20.02 -20.65
CA THR A 322 17.29 -19.57 -22.03
C THR A 322 18.30 -18.45 -22.27
N LYS A 323 18.40 -17.95 -23.48
CA LYS A 323 19.30 -16.83 -23.85
C LYS A 323 18.48 -15.69 -24.45
N ILE A 324 19.02 -14.49 -24.38
CA ILE A 324 18.46 -13.33 -25.09
C ILE A 324 18.48 -13.65 -26.61
N GLY A 325 17.34 -13.45 -27.25
CA GLY A 325 17.10 -13.76 -28.65
C GLY A 325 16.54 -15.15 -28.92
N ASP A 326 16.57 -16.06 -27.95
CA ASP A 326 15.92 -17.38 -28.11
C ASP A 326 14.40 -17.22 -28.18
N GLN A 327 13.76 -18.11 -28.89
CA GLN A 327 12.29 -18.26 -28.89
C GLN A 327 11.88 -19.26 -27.80
N PHE A 328 10.80 -18.95 -27.12
CA PHE A 328 10.20 -19.82 -26.12
C PHE A 328 8.69 -19.80 -26.24
N LYS A 329 8.05 -20.88 -25.82
CA LYS A 329 6.61 -21.02 -25.86
C LYS A 329 5.98 -20.63 -24.53
N VAL A 330 4.84 -19.94 -24.60
CA VAL A 330 4.12 -19.44 -23.42
C VAL A 330 2.65 -19.85 -23.51
N THR A 331 2.10 -20.28 -22.38
CA THR A 331 0.66 -20.51 -22.18
C THR A 331 0.16 -19.56 -21.11
N ILE A 332 -0.98 -18.92 -21.37
CA ILE A 332 -1.69 -18.05 -20.43
C ILE A 332 -3.15 -18.57 -20.41
N ASP A 333 -3.67 -18.86 -19.22
CA ASP A 333 -5.03 -19.29 -19.04
C ASP A 333 -5.98 -18.07 -19.03
N ALA A 334 -6.99 -18.07 -19.88
CA ALA A 334 -8.01 -17.01 -19.90
C ALA A 334 -8.73 -16.83 -18.54
N ALA A 335 -8.80 -17.90 -17.73
CA ALA A 335 -9.42 -17.85 -16.41
C ALA A 335 -8.66 -16.96 -15.41
N THR A 336 -7.33 -16.80 -15.57
CA THR A 336 -6.48 -15.95 -14.74
C THR A 336 -6.32 -14.54 -15.31
N CYS A 337 -6.85 -14.29 -16.50
CA CYS A 337 -6.76 -13.00 -17.16
C CYS A 337 -7.83 -12.02 -16.67
N HIS A 338 -7.46 -10.74 -16.70
CA HIS A 338 -8.35 -9.61 -16.45
C HIS A 338 -8.54 -8.82 -17.73
N LEU A 339 -9.76 -8.38 -17.99
CA LEU A 339 -10.05 -7.49 -19.13
C LEU A 339 -10.36 -6.09 -18.62
N PHE A 340 -9.81 -5.09 -19.30
CA PHE A 340 -10.05 -3.69 -19.02
C PHE A 340 -10.50 -2.98 -20.31
N HIS A 341 -11.39 -2.01 -20.18
CA HIS A 341 -11.76 -1.14 -21.28
C HIS A 341 -10.53 -0.43 -21.84
N ALA A 342 -10.34 -0.46 -23.15
CA ALA A 342 -9.14 0.09 -23.79
C ALA A 342 -8.99 1.60 -23.58
N GLU A 343 -10.10 2.36 -23.46
CA GLU A 343 -10.11 3.82 -23.31
C GLU A 343 -10.07 4.26 -21.85
N THR A 344 -10.96 3.71 -21.00
CA THR A 344 -11.10 4.15 -19.60
C THR A 344 -10.11 3.47 -18.65
N GLY A 345 -9.63 2.27 -19.01
CA GLY A 345 -8.81 1.42 -18.17
C GLY A 345 -9.59 0.76 -17.02
N GLU A 346 -10.91 0.90 -16.96
CA GLU A 346 -11.76 0.26 -15.95
C GLU A 346 -11.92 -1.24 -16.23
N ARG A 347 -12.00 -2.04 -15.17
CA ARG A 347 -12.16 -3.49 -15.30
C ARG A 347 -13.52 -3.85 -15.89
N MET A 348 -13.51 -4.71 -16.89
CA MET A 348 -14.71 -5.31 -17.47
C MET A 348 -15.16 -6.48 -16.58
N THR A 349 -16.43 -6.46 -16.15
CA THR A 349 -17.04 -7.57 -15.42
C THR A 349 -18.00 -8.32 -16.34
N LYS A 350 -18.16 -9.64 -16.13
CA LYS A 350 -19.07 -10.48 -16.94
C LYS A 350 -20.53 -9.97 -17.00
N ALA A 351 -20.93 -9.10 -16.05
CA ALA A 351 -22.26 -8.49 -16.00
C ALA A 351 -22.40 -7.22 -16.84
N SER A 352 -21.30 -6.58 -17.26
CA SER A 352 -21.34 -5.32 -18.06
C SER A 352 -21.70 -5.54 -19.53
N ILE A 353 -21.83 -6.77 -19.99
CA ILE A 353 -21.94 -7.14 -21.40
C ILE A 353 -23.40 -7.17 -21.88
N THR A 354 -24.37 -7.20 -20.97
CA THR A 354 -25.79 -7.43 -21.32
C THR A 354 -26.58 -6.15 -21.59
N LEU A 355 -26.03 -4.95 -21.49
CA LEU A 355 -26.80 -3.69 -21.53
C LEU A 355 -26.47 -2.72 -22.69
N GLU A 356 -25.45 -2.98 -23.52
CA GLU A 356 -25.13 -2.09 -24.66
C GLU A 356 -25.57 -2.63 -26.03
N GLY A 357 -26.37 -3.66 -26.09
CA GLY A 357 -26.82 -4.32 -27.31
C GLY A 357 -28.35 -4.42 -27.46
N LEU A 358 -29.12 -3.40 -27.00
CA LEU A 358 -30.57 -3.28 -27.33
C LEU A 358 -30.92 -1.85 -27.71
#